data_33822efb9975b018e5224bfa40496b6e
#
_entry.id   33822efb9975b018e5224bfa40496b6e
#
_cell.length_a   1.000
_cell.length_b   1.000
_cell.length_c   1.000
_cell.angle_alpha   90.00
_cell.angle_beta   90.00
_cell.angle_gamma   90.00
#
_symmetry.space_group_name_H-M   'P 1'
#
loop_
_entity.id
_entity.type
_entity.pdbx_description
1 polymer ?
#
loop_
_entity_poly.entity_id
_entity_poly.type
_entity_poly.pdbx_seq_one_letter_code
_entity_poly.pdbx_strand_id
1 'polypeptide(L)'
;GTLNPHLEDVEFFSIEDMILGMNIRKFSNQLNRHFNDNELKVLNNNILKNFSLTNLMEQLTILNPTKLLERVSDAIYILQNDLGISFDNNTCFGLYVHISCLIERLVKQNTLEDEIYFNETSEEFQKFQTHFKQSFSVVEHYYSVDIPIHEVKYVYDYVKRA
;
A
#
# COMPACT_ATOMS: atom_id res chain seq x y z
N GLY A 1 -7.93 -32.26 -11.34
CA GLY A 1 -8.22 -31.46 -10.17
C GLY A 1 -9.67 -31.04 -10.16
N THR A 2 -10.43 -31.53 -9.22
CA THR A 2 -11.83 -31.17 -8.99
C THR A 2 -11.89 -29.74 -8.51
N LEU A 3 -12.46 -28.85 -9.30
CA LEU A 3 -12.86 -27.50 -8.90
C LEU A 3 -13.86 -27.62 -7.75
N ASN A 4 -13.53 -26.98 -6.64
CA ASN A 4 -14.36 -26.95 -5.46
C ASN A 4 -15.66 -26.19 -5.75
N PRO A 5 -16.85 -26.78 -5.63
CA PRO A 5 -18.11 -26.14 -6.04
C PRO A 5 -18.56 -24.98 -5.14
N HIS A 6 -17.79 -24.59 -4.14
CA HIS A 6 -18.09 -23.49 -3.22
C HIS A 6 -17.39 -22.17 -3.54
N LEU A 7 -16.83 -22.03 -4.76
CA LEU A 7 -16.20 -20.77 -5.21
C LEU A 7 -17.20 -19.68 -5.63
N GLU A 8 -18.50 -19.95 -5.60
CA GLU A 8 -19.52 -18.93 -5.95
C GLU A 8 -19.63 -17.79 -4.92
N ASP A 9 -19.10 -17.98 -3.71
CA ASP A 9 -19.11 -16.97 -2.64
C ASP A 9 -17.79 -16.20 -2.47
N VAL A 10 -16.82 -16.37 -3.38
CA VAL A 10 -15.56 -15.65 -3.33
C VAL A 10 -15.66 -14.37 -4.15
N GLU A 11 -15.80 -13.24 -3.47
CA GLU A 11 -15.67 -11.93 -4.11
C GLU A 11 -14.19 -11.65 -4.41
N PHE A 12 -13.88 -11.42 -5.68
CA PHE A 12 -12.55 -10.98 -6.10
C PHE A 12 -12.45 -9.46 -5.94
N PHE A 13 -11.45 -9.02 -5.18
CA PHE A 13 -11.17 -7.61 -4.98
C PHE A 13 -9.97 -7.21 -5.83
N SER A 14 -10.11 -6.15 -6.62
CA SER A 14 -8.94 -5.55 -7.26
C SER A 14 -8.07 -4.84 -6.23
N ILE A 15 -6.76 -4.81 -6.47
CA ILE A 15 -5.83 -4.11 -5.59
C ILE A 15 -6.15 -2.62 -5.56
N GLU A 16 -6.52 -2.03 -6.69
CA GLU A 16 -6.94 -0.63 -6.76
C GLU A 16 -8.17 -0.35 -5.91
N ASP A 17 -9.18 -1.22 -5.96
CA ASP A 17 -10.38 -1.10 -5.13
C ASP A 17 -10.07 -1.27 -3.63
N MET A 18 -9.11 -2.12 -3.28
CA MET A 18 -8.64 -2.27 -1.91
C MET A 18 -7.93 -1.02 -1.42
N ILE A 19 -7.09 -0.40 -2.24
CA ILE A 19 -6.42 0.88 -1.95
C ILE A 19 -7.46 1.98 -1.71
N LEU A 20 -8.53 2.02 -2.49
CA LEU A 20 -9.64 2.95 -2.32
C LEU A 20 -10.53 2.63 -1.10
N GLY A 21 -10.31 1.50 -0.44
CA GLY A 21 -11.01 1.09 0.78
C GLY A 21 -12.46 0.63 0.58
N MET A 22 -12.99 0.65 -0.66
CA MET A 22 -14.38 0.31 -0.92
C MET A 22 -14.69 -1.18 -0.70
N ASN A 23 -13.79 -2.06 -1.15
CA ASN A 23 -13.96 -3.49 -1.01
C ASN A 23 -13.64 -3.98 0.42
N ILE A 24 -12.75 -3.30 1.13
CA ILE A 24 -12.45 -3.58 2.55
C ILE A 24 -13.72 -3.43 3.40
N ARG A 25 -14.54 -2.40 3.15
CA ARG A 25 -15.81 -2.21 3.87
C ARG A 25 -16.83 -3.30 3.57
N LYS A 26 -16.98 -3.71 2.31
CA LYS A 26 -17.85 -4.84 1.93
C LYS A 26 -17.45 -6.12 2.63
N PHE A 27 -16.16 -6.43 2.61
CA PHE A 27 -15.61 -7.59 3.26
C PHE A 27 -15.81 -7.56 4.78
N SER A 28 -15.55 -6.43 5.42
CA SER A 28 -15.80 -6.23 6.84
C SER A 28 -17.28 -6.40 7.20
N ASN A 29 -18.19 -5.89 6.38
CA ASN A 29 -19.62 -6.01 6.61
C ASN A 29 -20.11 -7.46 6.49
N GLN A 30 -19.56 -8.25 5.59
CA GLN A 30 -19.87 -9.66 5.48
C GLN A 30 -19.35 -10.46 6.69
N LEU A 31 -18.15 -10.16 7.14
CA LEU A 31 -17.56 -10.81 8.31
C LEU A 31 -18.26 -10.44 9.62
N ASN A 32 -18.80 -9.24 9.75
CA ASN A 32 -19.57 -8.79 10.93
C ASN A 32 -20.81 -9.65 11.24
N ARG A 33 -21.31 -10.40 10.25
CA ARG A 33 -22.45 -11.32 10.44
C ARG A 33 -22.11 -12.59 11.20
N HIS A 34 -20.82 -12.97 11.23
CA HIS A 34 -20.38 -14.27 11.72
C HIS A 34 -19.40 -14.20 12.90
N PHE A 35 -18.79 -13.04 13.15
CA PHE A 35 -17.74 -12.88 14.15
C PHE A 35 -18.01 -11.67 15.05
N ASN A 36 -17.58 -11.73 16.30
CA ASN A 36 -17.60 -10.58 17.20
C ASN A 36 -16.47 -9.58 16.88
N ASP A 37 -16.53 -8.37 17.46
CA ASP A 37 -15.60 -7.28 17.14
C ASP A 37 -14.13 -7.62 17.40
N ASN A 38 -13.81 -8.40 18.44
CA ASN A 38 -12.44 -8.80 18.75
C ASN A 38 -11.93 -9.88 17.80
N GLU A 39 -12.77 -10.85 17.48
CA GLU A 39 -12.47 -11.89 16.49
C GLU A 39 -12.27 -11.28 15.11
N LEU A 40 -13.06 -10.26 14.76
CA LEU A 40 -12.93 -9.54 13.51
C LEU A 40 -11.63 -8.76 13.40
N LYS A 41 -11.15 -8.13 14.46
CA LYS A 41 -9.86 -7.42 14.45
C LYS A 41 -8.69 -8.37 14.20
N VAL A 42 -8.67 -9.52 14.89
CA VAL A 42 -7.63 -10.53 14.72
C VAL A 42 -7.69 -11.15 13.33
N LEU A 43 -8.90 -11.49 12.88
CA LEU A 43 -9.12 -12.10 11.57
C LEU A 43 -8.77 -11.11 10.44
N ASN A 44 -9.21 -9.86 10.53
CA ASN A 44 -8.87 -8.81 9.56
C ASN A 44 -7.37 -8.60 9.45
N ASN A 45 -6.66 -8.52 10.56
CA ASN A 45 -5.21 -8.32 10.54
C ASN A 45 -4.49 -9.49 9.86
N ASN A 46 -4.91 -10.72 10.13
CA ASN A 46 -4.29 -11.90 9.57
C ASN A 46 -4.67 -12.14 8.10
N ILE A 47 -5.94 -12.00 7.76
CA ILE A 47 -6.41 -12.20 6.38
C ILE A 47 -5.89 -11.11 5.46
N LEU A 48 -5.99 -9.84 5.85
CA LEU A 48 -5.52 -8.73 5.03
C LEU A 48 -4.03 -8.82 4.81
N LYS A 49 -3.25 -9.15 5.83
CA LYS A 49 -1.80 -9.32 5.71
C LYS A 49 -1.44 -10.47 4.76
N ASN A 50 -2.05 -11.62 4.91
CA ASN A 50 -1.76 -12.79 4.08
C ASN A 50 -2.27 -12.63 2.65
N PHE A 51 -3.47 -12.07 2.48
CA PHE A 51 -4.07 -11.84 1.17
C PHE A 51 -3.28 -10.82 0.36
N SER A 52 -2.85 -9.72 0.98
CA SER A 52 -2.03 -8.71 0.30
C SER A 52 -0.67 -9.23 -0.11
N LEU A 53 0.00 -9.99 0.76
CA LEU A 53 1.30 -10.58 0.45
C LEU A 53 1.20 -11.54 -0.73
N THR A 54 0.20 -12.43 -0.75
CA THR A 54 0.00 -13.38 -1.84
C THR A 54 -0.27 -12.68 -3.17
N ASN A 55 -1.18 -11.71 -3.18
CA ASN A 55 -1.51 -10.97 -4.40
C ASN A 55 -0.35 -10.12 -4.93
N LEU A 56 0.43 -9.50 -4.05
CA LEU A 56 1.64 -8.78 -4.43
C LEU A 56 2.69 -9.72 -5.03
N MET A 57 2.87 -10.90 -4.44
CA MET A 57 3.82 -11.88 -4.96
C MET A 57 3.44 -12.38 -6.37
N GLU A 58 2.17 -12.53 -6.66
CA GLU A 58 1.70 -12.90 -7.99
C GLU A 58 1.90 -11.80 -9.03
N GLN A 59 1.81 -10.54 -8.64
CA GLN A 59 1.95 -9.39 -9.53
C GLN A 59 3.40 -8.95 -9.74
N LEU A 60 4.26 -9.15 -8.75
CA LEU A 60 5.67 -8.76 -8.81
C LEU A 60 6.50 -9.83 -9.54
N THR A 61 6.53 -9.77 -10.86
CA THR A 61 7.22 -10.76 -11.70
C THR A 61 8.71 -10.48 -11.88
N ILE A 62 9.17 -9.25 -11.71
CA ILE A 62 10.56 -8.81 -11.98
C ILE A 62 11.37 -8.67 -10.70
N LEU A 63 10.73 -8.26 -9.62
CA LEU A 63 11.38 -7.96 -8.36
C LEU A 63 11.28 -9.14 -7.39
N ASN A 64 12.25 -9.28 -6.48
CA ASN A 64 12.09 -10.18 -5.34
C ASN A 64 11.02 -9.61 -4.40
N PRO A 65 9.80 -10.21 -4.32
CA PRO A 65 8.69 -9.62 -3.59
C PRO A 65 8.97 -9.49 -2.09
N THR A 66 9.64 -10.48 -1.51
CA THR A 66 9.96 -10.49 -0.07
C THR A 66 10.86 -9.32 0.30
N LYS A 67 11.89 -9.09 -0.50
CA LYS A 67 12.84 -7.98 -0.27
C LYS A 67 12.20 -6.62 -0.48
N LEU A 68 11.36 -6.48 -1.50
CA LEU A 68 10.63 -5.25 -1.74
C LEU A 68 9.70 -4.93 -0.58
N LEU A 69 8.92 -5.90 -0.11
CA LEU A 69 8.00 -5.73 1.01
C LEU A 69 8.74 -5.37 2.30
N GLU A 70 9.87 -6.01 2.60
CA GLU A 70 10.70 -5.66 3.76
C GLU A 70 11.17 -4.21 3.70
N ARG A 71 11.70 -3.77 2.56
CA ARG A 71 12.20 -2.40 2.39
C ARG A 71 11.10 -1.36 2.46
N VAL A 72 9.96 -1.61 1.84
CA VAL A 72 8.80 -0.72 1.91
C VAL A 72 8.27 -0.67 3.35
N SER A 73 8.21 -1.80 4.04
CA SER A 73 7.83 -1.89 5.45
C SER A 73 8.73 -1.03 6.34
N ASP A 74 10.03 -1.18 6.19
CA ASP A 74 11.02 -0.41 6.96
C ASP A 74 10.88 1.09 6.69
N ALA A 75 10.69 1.48 5.44
CA ALA A 75 10.50 2.88 5.06
C ALA A 75 9.22 3.48 5.67
N ILE A 76 8.11 2.74 5.66
CA ILE A 76 6.85 3.18 6.30
C ILE A 76 7.04 3.31 7.82
N TYR A 77 7.76 2.39 8.44
CA TYR A 77 8.07 2.47 9.87
C TYR A 77 8.89 3.72 10.21
N ILE A 78 9.93 4.00 9.44
CA ILE A 78 10.76 5.19 9.59
C ILE A 78 9.92 6.46 9.41
N LEU A 79 9.06 6.49 8.38
CA LEU A 79 8.17 7.63 8.12
C LEU A 79 7.26 7.93 9.32
N GLN A 80 6.64 6.90 9.89
CA GLN A 80 5.80 7.04 11.08
C GLN A 80 6.57 7.61 12.27
N ASN A 81 7.78 7.11 12.51
CA ASN A 81 8.63 7.60 13.59
C ASN A 81 9.03 9.06 13.39
N ASP A 82 9.42 9.43 12.17
CA ASP A 82 9.84 10.80 11.85
C ASP A 82 8.69 11.80 11.93
N LEU A 83 7.48 11.37 11.57
CA LEU A 83 6.28 12.19 11.69
C LEU A 83 5.69 12.21 13.11
N GLY A 84 6.12 11.30 13.98
CA GLY A 84 5.58 11.15 15.34
C GLY A 84 4.13 10.67 15.36
N ILE A 85 3.70 9.95 14.34
CA ILE A 85 2.33 9.42 14.19
C ILE A 85 2.36 7.92 13.95
N SER A 86 1.25 7.26 14.24
CA SER A 86 1.06 5.85 13.98
C SER A 86 -0.11 5.67 13.02
N PHE A 87 0.14 5.02 11.90
CA PHE A 87 -0.92 4.66 10.96
C PHE A 87 -1.66 3.43 11.46
N ASP A 88 -2.97 3.39 11.25
CA ASP A 88 -3.72 2.17 11.50
C ASP A 88 -3.36 1.05 10.51
N ASN A 89 -3.81 -0.17 10.80
CA ASN A 89 -3.47 -1.33 9.99
C ASN A 89 -3.97 -1.22 8.55
N ASN A 90 -5.14 -0.65 8.32
CA ASN A 90 -5.69 -0.45 6.98
C ASN A 90 -4.87 0.56 6.19
N THR A 91 -4.44 1.63 6.81
CA THR A 91 -3.58 2.64 6.19
C THR A 91 -2.22 2.06 5.84
N CYS A 92 -1.57 1.36 6.77
CA CYS A 92 -0.32 0.65 6.50
C CYS A 92 -0.45 -0.33 5.34
N PHE A 93 -1.51 -1.12 5.34
CA PHE A 93 -1.78 -2.09 4.28
C PHE A 93 -1.94 -1.42 2.92
N GLY A 94 -2.75 -0.37 2.83
CA GLY A 94 -2.94 0.37 1.58
C GLY A 94 -1.62 0.98 1.07
N LEU A 95 -0.79 1.50 1.97
CA LEU A 95 0.53 2.02 1.62
C LEU A 95 1.47 0.92 1.11
N TYR A 96 1.50 -0.25 1.76
CA TYR A 96 2.31 -1.38 1.30
C TYR A 96 1.95 -1.77 -0.14
N VAL A 97 0.67 -1.94 -0.42
CA VAL A 97 0.19 -2.34 -1.73
C VAL A 97 0.49 -1.26 -2.76
N HIS A 98 0.11 -0.03 -2.48
CA HIS A 98 0.28 1.08 -3.42
C HIS A 98 1.74 1.34 -3.76
N ILE A 99 2.59 1.47 -2.75
CA ILE A 99 4.00 1.80 -2.96
C ILE A 99 4.75 0.64 -3.61
N SER A 100 4.46 -0.60 -3.22
CA SER A 100 5.10 -1.77 -3.85
C SER A 100 4.74 -1.89 -5.34
N CYS A 101 3.48 -1.69 -5.69
CA CYS A 101 3.03 -1.66 -7.08
C CYS A 101 3.64 -0.47 -7.84
N LEU A 102 3.76 0.68 -7.20
CA LEU A 102 4.42 1.86 -7.77
C LEU A 102 5.89 1.58 -8.09
N ILE A 103 6.64 1.02 -7.16
CA ILE A 103 8.05 0.66 -7.38
C ILE A 103 8.19 -0.33 -8.53
N GLU A 104 7.35 -1.36 -8.59
CA GLU A 104 7.34 -2.30 -9.72
C GLU A 104 7.11 -1.58 -11.04
N ARG A 105 6.12 -0.71 -11.10
CA ARG A 105 5.81 0.08 -12.29
C ARG A 105 6.98 0.98 -12.71
N LEU A 106 7.60 1.67 -11.76
CA LEU A 106 8.74 2.55 -12.03
C LEU A 106 9.97 1.75 -12.54
N VAL A 107 10.20 0.56 -12.01
CA VAL A 107 11.28 -0.33 -12.48
C VAL A 107 11.02 -0.84 -13.90
N LYS A 108 9.78 -1.21 -14.20
CA LYS A 108 9.40 -1.75 -15.53
C LYS A 108 9.34 -0.68 -16.62
N GLN A 109 8.97 0.54 -16.27
CA GLN A 109 8.81 1.63 -17.23
C GLN A 109 10.12 2.38 -17.41
N ASN A 110 10.78 2.18 -18.56
CA ASN A 110 11.86 3.03 -19.02
C ASN A 110 11.36 4.36 -19.65
N THR A 111 10.08 4.68 -19.52
CA THR A 111 9.48 5.89 -20.05
C THR A 111 9.54 6.99 -19.01
N LEU A 112 10.03 8.15 -19.43
CA LEU A 112 9.81 9.42 -18.74
C LEU A 112 8.29 9.58 -18.62
N GLU A 113 7.76 9.43 -17.40
CA GLU A 113 6.39 9.86 -17.13
C GLU A 113 6.33 11.35 -17.47
N ASP A 114 5.29 11.77 -18.20
CA ASP A 114 5.02 13.18 -18.41
C ASP A 114 5.03 13.87 -17.05
N GLU A 115 5.86 14.90 -16.91
CA GLU A 115 5.89 15.72 -15.69
C GLU A 115 4.48 16.28 -15.47
N ILE A 116 3.71 15.62 -14.61
CA ILE A 116 2.46 16.20 -14.13
C ILE A 116 2.85 17.42 -13.30
N TYR A 117 2.52 18.58 -13.84
CA TYR A 117 2.81 19.85 -13.18
C TYR A 117 2.04 19.89 -11.87
N PHE A 118 2.76 19.71 -10.77
CA PHE A 118 2.20 19.71 -9.43
C PHE A 118 2.63 20.98 -8.70
N ASN A 119 1.67 21.79 -8.31
CA ASN A 119 1.89 23.11 -7.74
C ASN A 119 1.39 23.19 -6.28
N GLU A 120 1.76 22.23 -5.45
CA GLU A 120 1.44 22.25 -4.03
C GLU A 120 2.55 22.97 -3.26
N THR A 121 2.19 24.07 -2.61
CA THR A 121 3.12 24.95 -1.88
C THR A 121 2.88 24.97 -0.38
N SER A 122 1.97 24.12 0.16
CA SER A 122 1.70 24.10 1.60
C SER A 122 2.94 23.68 2.38
N GLU A 123 3.18 24.36 3.50
CA GLU A 123 4.31 24.08 4.38
C GLU A 123 4.22 22.67 4.98
N GLU A 124 3.01 22.23 5.32
CA GLU A 124 2.76 20.87 5.82
C GLU A 124 3.15 19.78 4.81
N PHE A 125 2.78 19.97 3.57
CA PHE A 125 3.14 19.03 2.52
C PHE A 125 4.66 19.01 2.27
N GLN A 126 5.31 20.15 2.28
CA GLN A 126 6.77 20.24 2.12
C GLN A 126 7.52 19.49 3.24
N LYS A 127 7.04 19.62 4.48
CA LYS A 127 7.58 18.84 5.61
C LYS A 127 7.36 17.34 5.41
N PHE A 128 6.15 16.95 5.03
CA PHE A 128 5.83 15.57 4.73
C PHE A 128 6.71 15.02 3.61
N GLN A 129 6.87 15.75 2.52
CA GLN A 129 7.71 15.37 1.39
C GLN A 129 9.17 15.15 1.82
N THR A 130 9.70 16.01 2.65
CA THR A 130 11.06 15.88 3.18
C THR A 130 11.22 14.58 3.97
N HIS A 131 10.31 14.30 4.89
CA HIS A 131 10.33 13.06 5.69
C HIS A 131 10.09 11.82 4.81
N PHE A 132 9.18 11.90 3.85
CA PHE A 132 8.93 10.80 2.90
C PHE A 132 10.18 10.47 2.09
N LYS A 133 10.82 11.47 1.50
CA LYS A 133 12.03 11.28 0.70
C LYS A 133 13.20 10.73 1.52
N GLN A 134 13.35 11.15 2.77
CA GLN A 134 14.34 10.59 3.67
C GLN A 134 14.06 9.13 4.02
N SER A 135 12.83 8.81 4.38
CA SER A 135 12.43 7.44 4.77
C SER A 135 12.47 6.46 3.60
N PHE A 136 12.17 6.90 2.39
CA PHE A 136 12.20 6.07 1.17
C PHE A 136 13.50 6.15 0.38
N SER A 137 14.52 6.84 0.87
CA SER A 137 15.79 6.99 0.16
C SER A 137 16.49 5.65 -0.12
N VAL A 138 16.44 4.70 0.80
CA VAL A 138 17.01 3.35 0.61
C VAL A 138 16.26 2.60 -0.49
N VAL A 139 14.93 2.68 -0.52
CA VAL A 139 14.09 2.06 -1.56
C VAL A 139 14.40 2.67 -2.93
N GLU A 140 14.42 3.98 -3.02
CA GLU A 140 14.72 4.69 -4.27
C GLU A 140 16.14 4.35 -4.79
N HIS A 141 17.11 4.32 -3.90
CA HIS A 141 18.49 3.99 -4.25
C HIS A 141 18.63 2.52 -4.70
N TYR A 142 18.07 1.59 -3.93
CA TYR A 142 18.19 0.17 -4.22
C TYR A 142 17.59 -0.22 -5.57
N TYR A 143 16.42 0.33 -5.90
CA TYR A 143 15.72 0.05 -7.15
C TYR A 143 16.07 1.02 -8.28
N SER A 144 16.92 1.99 -8.03
CA SER A 144 17.30 3.04 -9.00
C SER A 144 16.08 3.75 -9.59
N VAL A 145 15.15 4.10 -8.72
CA VAL A 145 13.91 4.81 -9.06
C VAL A 145 13.82 6.11 -8.29
N ASP A 146 13.07 7.06 -8.83
CA ASP A 146 12.69 8.30 -8.17
C ASP A 146 11.16 8.34 -8.07
N ILE A 147 10.63 8.38 -6.84
CA ILE A 147 9.20 8.45 -6.62
C ILE A 147 8.74 9.87 -6.95
N PRO A 148 7.85 10.03 -7.97
CA PRO A 148 7.42 11.36 -8.40
C PRO A 148 6.67 12.11 -7.30
N ILE A 149 6.76 13.44 -7.34
CA ILE A 149 6.12 14.30 -6.34
C ILE A 149 4.60 14.13 -6.27
N HIS A 150 3.94 13.87 -7.39
CA HIS A 150 2.49 13.62 -7.42
C HIS A 150 2.11 12.34 -6.67
N GLU A 151 2.98 11.33 -6.68
CA GLU A 151 2.78 10.10 -5.89
C GLU A 151 3.02 10.34 -4.39
N VAL A 152 3.99 11.17 -4.05
CA VAL A 152 4.19 11.61 -2.64
C VAL A 152 2.95 12.37 -2.14
N LYS A 153 2.37 13.22 -2.99
CA LYS A 153 1.12 13.93 -2.66
C LYS A 153 -0.05 12.98 -2.48
N TYR A 154 -0.15 11.96 -3.33
CA TYR A 154 -1.16 10.93 -3.17
C TYR A 154 -1.06 10.24 -1.80
N VAL A 155 0.16 9.85 -1.40
CA VAL A 155 0.41 9.25 -0.07
C VAL A 155 0.04 10.22 1.04
N TYR A 156 0.43 11.48 0.92
CA TYR A 156 0.08 12.52 1.90
C TYR A 156 -1.44 12.65 2.09
N ASP A 157 -2.19 12.76 1.00
CA ASP A 157 -3.64 12.86 1.04
C ASP A 157 -4.27 11.58 1.62
N TYR A 158 -3.71 10.44 1.29
CA TYR A 158 -4.17 9.14 1.79
C TYR A 158 -4.01 9.02 3.30
N VAL A 159 -2.84 9.34 3.86
CA VAL A 159 -2.61 9.26 5.31
C VAL A 159 -3.34 10.35 6.09
N LYS A 160 -3.61 11.49 5.47
CA LYS A 160 -4.38 12.59 6.08
C LYS A 160 -5.86 12.27 6.22
N ARG A 161 -6.42 11.41 5.37
CA ARG A 161 -7.82 10.96 5.42
C ARG A 161 -8.05 9.80 6.40
N ALA A 162 -6.99 9.16 6.81
CA ALA A 162 -7.05 8.01 7.70
C ALA A 162 -7.43 8.40 9.13
#